data_a5f2cbfd8f95f22c06ba728d99507cac
#
_entry.id   a5f2cbfd8f95f22c06ba728d99507cac
#
_cell.length_a   1.000
_cell.length_b   1.000
_cell.length_c   1.000
_cell.angle_alpha   90.00
_cell.angle_beta   90.00
_cell.angle_gamma   90.00
#
_symmetry.space_group_name_H-M   'P 1'
#
loop_
_entity.id
_entity.type
_entity.pdbx_description
1 polymer ?
#
loop_
_entity_poly.entity_id
_entity_poly.type
_entity_poly.pdbx_seq_one_letter_code
_entity_poly.pdbx_strand_id
1 'polypeptide(L)'
;MTKQSERFHEFMPDKVWKWKILEEKMDKVLALQDYQEIRLSVLQDSAVLNNGITALMQGAEADHAVQSVLSISLPESNLSLLSLRPEGTISVLHHTAKITNPGEVHRFYYSGPMFRKAEALKQMEFYQLGVELLGSESILSENEVISLGMKVCQELGLKEVRLDMNSYGCTKCREPFFTDLRGYLEKRKDSFCGLCYNELYANPFSETRCKDADCQHSLKSGPQIGDYLCDTCKANFNKVKNIQANLGNVYKVNPHLYKNFAYYNETVFDFVATHEGREMVIGGGGRYDYLSAQITGKMIPAVGFYLNLDILFEIMEARGVFQTKPLDFKVYISSESENLEMMTLQIAQELHTQGIKTIISPEISTTAKETSRAKAKSCSLMLIIREDNIREGKILLRNLIKDHQDYVSLKDTVPAILLARKALKQE
;
A
#
# COMPACT_ATOMS: atom_id res chain seq x y z
N MET A 1 -16.05 13.80 17.99
CA MET A 1 -15.85 13.25 16.64
C MET A 1 -16.88 12.14 16.46
N THR A 2 -17.74 12.25 15.50
CA THR A 2 -18.83 11.30 15.25
C THR A 2 -18.26 10.04 14.59
N LYS A 3 -18.78 8.84 14.94
CA LYS A 3 -18.43 7.53 14.37
C LYS A 3 -18.43 7.45 12.82
N GLN A 4 -18.79 8.52 12.15
CA GLN A 4 -18.82 8.65 10.69
C GLN A 4 -17.45 8.93 10.07
N SER A 5 -16.49 9.49 10.84
CA SER A 5 -15.12 9.82 10.37
C SER A 5 -14.20 8.61 10.21
N GLU A 6 -14.58 7.43 10.71
CA GLU A 6 -13.77 6.21 10.61
C GLU A 6 -13.95 5.44 9.29
N ARG A 7 -14.85 5.90 8.42
CA ARG A 7 -15.16 5.23 7.13
C ARG A 7 -14.27 5.65 5.97
N PHE A 8 -13.62 6.81 6.08
CA PHE A 8 -12.81 7.41 5.03
C PHE A 8 -11.43 7.76 5.56
N HIS A 9 -10.42 7.59 4.73
CA HIS A 9 -9.05 7.96 5.07
C HIS A 9 -8.80 9.43 4.77
N GLU A 10 -8.68 10.23 5.83
CA GLU A 10 -8.21 11.60 5.72
C GLU A 10 -6.86 11.73 6.42
N PHE A 11 -5.82 11.94 5.64
CA PHE A 11 -4.48 12.18 6.16
C PHE A 11 -4.23 13.68 6.34
N MET A 12 -4.23 14.14 7.58
CA MET A 12 -3.87 15.51 7.92
C MET A 12 -2.34 15.72 7.89
N PRO A 13 -1.82 16.95 7.83
CA PRO A 13 -0.40 17.24 7.70
C PRO A 13 0.51 16.61 8.76
N ASP A 14 -0.02 16.28 9.93
CA ASP A 14 0.70 15.57 11.01
C ASP A 14 0.95 14.10 10.69
N LYS A 15 0.16 13.48 9.80
CA LYS A 15 0.30 12.09 9.32
C LYS A 15 0.91 11.99 7.93
N VAL A 16 0.59 12.93 7.02
CA VAL A 16 1.03 12.89 5.61
C VAL A 16 2.54 12.73 5.46
N TRP A 17 3.36 13.39 6.29
CA TRP A 17 4.81 13.26 6.19
C TRP A 17 5.31 11.85 6.52
N LYS A 18 4.63 11.13 7.43
CA LYS A 18 4.92 9.74 7.76
C LYS A 18 4.54 8.82 6.60
N TRP A 19 3.38 9.09 5.99
CA TRP A 19 2.91 8.37 4.81
C TRP A 19 3.90 8.47 3.64
N LYS A 20 4.41 9.68 3.39
CA LYS A 20 5.45 9.89 2.37
C LYS A 20 6.74 9.12 2.65
N ILE A 21 7.14 8.99 3.91
CA ILE A 21 8.30 8.16 4.27
C ILE A 21 8.04 6.68 3.94
N LEU A 22 6.82 6.20 4.20
CA LEU A 22 6.42 4.84 3.84
C LEU A 22 6.52 4.64 2.33
N GLU A 23 5.93 5.54 1.53
CA GLU A 23 5.99 5.50 0.06
C GLU A 23 7.44 5.55 -0.45
N GLU A 24 8.26 6.49 0.00
CA GLU A 24 9.66 6.63 -0.41
C GLU A 24 10.50 5.36 -0.12
N LYS A 25 10.25 4.70 1.01
CA LYS A 25 10.93 3.45 1.36
C LYS A 25 10.52 2.29 0.44
N MET A 26 9.24 2.20 0.11
CA MET A 26 8.74 1.19 -0.82
C MET A 26 9.29 1.41 -2.22
N ASP A 27 9.17 2.63 -2.76
CA ASP A 27 9.63 2.98 -4.10
C ASP A 27 11.11 2.68 -4.29
N LYS A 28 11.94 2.96 -3.27
CA LYS A 28 13.37 2.67 -3.29
C LYS A 28 13.64 1.16 -3.46
N VAL A 29 12.90 0.29 -2.76
CA VAL A 29 13.08 -1.16 -2.86
C VAL A 29 12.62 -1.68 -4.21
N LEU A 30 11.48 -1.19 -4.70
CA LEU A 30 10.88 -1.60 -5.97
C LEU A 30 11.76 -1.19 -7.15
N ALA A 31 12.29 0.05 -7.14
CA ALA A 31 13.18 0.55 -8.18
C ALA A 31 14.48 -0.24 -8.29
N LEU A 32 15.02 -0.78 -7.19
CA LEU A 32 16.24 -1.60 -7.20
C LEU A 32 16.08 -2.93 -7.96
N GLN A 33 14.84 -3.39 -8.17
CA GLN A 33 14.53 -4.62 -8.90
C GLN A 33 13.80 -4.35 -10.23
N ASP A 34 13.88 -3.11 -10.73
CA ASP A 34 13.30 -2.64 -12.01
C ASP A 34 11.78 -2.83 -12.08
N TYR A 35 11.07 -2.74 -10.96
CA TYR A 35 9.62 -2.65 -10.95
C TYR A 35 9.19 -1.24 -11.32
N GLN A 36 8.34 -1.12 -12.35
CA GLN A 36 7.86 0.15 -12.89
C GLN A 36 6.49 0.51 -12.32
N GLU A 37 6.34 1.75 -11.88
CA GLU A 37 5.05 2.25 -11.38
C GLU A 37 4.03 2.34 -12.51
N ILE A 38 2.83 1.83 -12.26
CA ILE A 38 1.66 2.12 -13.07
C ILE A 38 0.57 2.75 -12.22
N ARG A 39 -0.12 3.74 -12.77
CA ARG A 39 -1.21 4.43 -12.09
C ARG A 39 -2.54 4.00 -12.67
N LEU A 40 -3.27 3.24 -11.90
CA LEU A 40 -4.56 2.69 -12.29
C LEU A 40 -5.67 3.70 -12.02
N SER A 41 -6.67 3.75 -12.91
CA SER A 41 -7.87 4.55 -12.67
C SER A 41 -8.63 4.03 -11.44
N VAL A 42 -9.17 4.95 -10.64
CA VAL A 42 -10.05 4.63 -9.51
C VAL A 42 -11.41 4.14 -10.00
N LEU A 43 -11.94 4.77 -11.06
CA LEU A 43 -13.16 4.36 -11.72
C LEU A 43 -12.82 3.41 -12.87
N GLN A 44 -13.53 2.31 -12.94
CA GLN A 44 -13.32 1.27 -13.93
C GLN A 44 -14.62 0.76 -14.52
N ASP A 45 -14.55 0.12 -15.68
CA ASP A 45 -15.68 -0.54 -16.29
C ASP A 45 -16.11 -1.74 -15.43
N SER A 46 -17.37 -1.72 -14.99
CA SER A 46 -17.92 -2.78 -14.14
C SER A 46 -17.90 -4.14 -14.84
N ALA A 47 -18.04 -4.20 -16.16
CA ALA A 47 -18.02 -5.46 -16.88
C ALA A 47 -16.63 -6.10 -16.82
N VAL A 48 -15.56 -5.32 -16.98
CA VAL A 48 -14.18 -5.80 -16.86
C VAL A 48 -13.90 -6.31 -15.45
N LEU A 49 -14.28 -5.54 -14.44
CA LEU A 49 -14.09 -5.94 -13.03
C LEU A 49 -14.89 -7.20 -12.70
N ASN A 50 -16.17 -7.23 -13.05
CA ASN A 50 -17.02 -8.37 -12.76
C ASN A 50 -16.51 -9.64 -13.44
N ASN A 51 -16.14 -9.56 -14.72
CA ASN A 51 -15.57 -10.70 -15.45
C ASN A 51 -14.29 -11.21 -14.78
N GLY A 52 -13.42 -10.32 -14.32
CA GLY A 52 -12.19 -10.71 -13.62
C GLY A 52 -12.46 -11.29 -12.23
N ILE A 53 -13.36 -10.69 -11.45
CA ILE A 53 -13.72 -11.16 -10.11
C ILE A 53 -14.42 -12.53 -10.17
N THR A 54 -15.30 -12.71 -11.14
CA THR A 54 -16.03 -13.99 -11.33
C THR A 54 -15.24 -15.01 -12.12
N ALA A 55 -14.06 -14.63 -12.65
CA ALA A 55 -13.19 -15.56 -13.35
C ALA A 55 -12.88 -16.76 -12.45
N LEU A 56 -13.26 -17.94 -12.91
CA LEU A 56 -13.09 -19.22 -12.18
C LEU A 56 -13.97 -19.39 -10.93
N MET A 57 -14.85 -18.43 -10.60
CA MET A 57 -15.88 -18.59 -9.58
C MET A 57 -17.18 -19.07 -10.19
N GLN A 58 -17.97 -19.84 -9.44
CA GLN A 58 -19.28 -20.33 -9.88
C GLN A 58 -20.34 -20.13 -8.79
N GLY A 59 -21.58 -19.83 -9.21
CA GLY A 59 -22.71 -19.78 -8.30
C GLY A 59 -22.68 -18.61 -7.31
N ALA A 60 -23.19 -18.87 -6.10
CA ALA A 60 -23.41 -17.84 -5.07
C ALA A 60 -22.15 -17.06 -4.65
N GLU A 61 -20.97 -17.63 -4.79
CA GLU A 61 -19.71 -16.92 -4.48
C GLU A 61 -19.37 -15.84 -5.49
N ALA A 62 -19.58 -16.11 -6.78
CA ALA A 62 -19.41 -15.09 -7.81
C ALA A 62 -20.34 -13.92 -7.56
N ASP A 63 -21.60 -14.18 -7.20
CA ASP A 63 -22.58 -13.16 -6.86
C ASP A 63 -22.17 -12.37 -5.63
N HIS A 64 -21.68 -13.03 -4.58
CA HIS A 64 -21.22 -12.36 -3.36
C HIS A 64 -19.97 -11.49 -3.61
N ALA A 65 -19.02 -12.00 -4.39
CA ALA A 65 -17.82 -11.24 -4.75
C ALA A 65 -18.16 -9.98 -5.55
N VAL A 66 -19.07 -10.08 -6.52
CA VAL A 66 -19.58 -8.93 -7.28
C VAL A 66 -20.35 -7.95 -6.38
N GLN A 67 -21.13 -8.44 -5.43
CA GLN A 67 -21.86 -7.60 -4.46
C GLN A 67 -20.92 -6.78 -3.56
N SER A 68 -19.66 -7.20 -3.40
CA SER A 68 -18.66 -6.44 -2.64
C SER A 68 -18.14 -5.20 -3.39
N VAL A 69 -18.39 -5.09 -4.68
CA VAL A 69 -17.96 -3.98 -5.54
C VAL A 69 -18.88 -2.78 -5.36
N LEU A 70 -18.29 -1.60 -5.18
CA LEU A 70 -19.02 -0.33 -5.15
C LEU A 70 -19.25 0.16 -6.57
N SER A 71 -20.48 0.02 -7.06
CA SER A 71 -20.87 0.46 -8.41
C SER A 71 -21.58 1.80 -8.39
N ILE A 72 -21.35 2.60 -9.45
CA ILE A 72 -21.93 3.92 -9.67
C ILE A 72 -22.90 3.81 -10.83
N SER A 73 -24.17 4.15 -10.57
CA SER A 73 -25.20 4.23 -11.61
C SER A 73 -25.23 5.64 -12.19
N LEU A 74 -25.09 5.76 -13.50
CA LEU A 74 -25.24 7.04 -14.22
C LEU A 74 -26.64 7.09 -14.87
N PRO A 75 -27.57 7.96 -14.41
CA PRO A 75 -28.98 7.89 -14.76
C PRO A 75 -29.33 8.18 -16.22
N GLU A 76 -28.45 8.83 -16.98
CA GLU A 76 -28.79 9.38 -18.31
C GLU A 76 -27.91 8.87 -19.45
N SER A 77 -27.10 7.83 -19.24
CA SER A 77 -26.20 7.34 -20.28
C SER A 77 -26.39 5.86 -20.57
N ASN A 78 -26.37 5.50 -21.86
CA ASN A 78 -26.13 4.13 -22.34
C ASN A 78 -24.69 3.67 -22.05
N LEU A 79 -23.97 4.35 -21.13
CA LEU A 79 -22.63 4.01 -20.71
C LEU A 79 -22.69 2.82 -19.75
N SER A 80 -21.76 1.92 -19.91
CA SER A 80 -21.51 0.80 -18.99
C SER A 80 -21.48 1.28 -17.56
N LEU A 81 -22.04 0.50 -16.63
CA LEU A 81 -21.91 0.72 -15.19
C LEU A 81 -20.43 0.91 -14.83
N LEU A 82 -20.13 1.96 -14.09
CA LEU A 82 -18.80 2.21 -13.53
C LEU A 82 -18.71 1.66 -12.12
N SER A 83 -17.56 1.21 -11.73
CA SER A 83 -17.27 0.74 -10.38
C SER A 83 -16.00 1.36 -9.83
N LEU A 84 -15.95 1.54 -8.51
CA LEU A 84 -14.72 1.82 -7.81
C LEU A 84 -13.87 0.54 -7.73
N ARG A 85 -12.58 0.62 -8.02
CA ARG A 85 -11.68 -0.54 -8.03
C ARG A 85 -11.58 -1.22 -6.66
N PRO A 86 -11.92 -2.52 -6.54
CA PRO A 86 -11.80 -3.27 -5.28
C PRO A 86 -10.40 -3.84 -5.05
N GLU A 87 -9.58 -3.88 -6.11
CA GLU A 87 -8.21 -4.41 -6.18
C GLU A 87 -7.54 -3.89 -7.47
N GLY A 88 -6.28 -4.20 -7.71
CA GLY A 88 -5.54 -3.68 -8.86
C GLY A 88 -5.14 -4.72 -9.91
N THR A 89 -5.05 -6.00 -9.56
CA THR A 89 -4.53 -7.07 -10.44
C THR A 89 -5.32 -7.20 -11.75
N ILE A 90 -6.66 -7.18 -11.67
CA ILE A 90 -7.55 -7.25 -12.86
C ILE A 90 -7.26 -6.08 -13.79
N SER A 91 -7.11 -4.89 -13.22
CA SER A 91 -6.83 -3.67 -13.98
C SER A 91 -5.47 -3.71 -14.66
N VAL A 92 -4.44 -4.19 -13.94
CA VAL A 92 -3.09 -4.38 -14.50
C VAL A 92 -3.17 -5.31 -15.70
N LEU A 93 -3.76 -6.49 -15.55
CA LEU A 93 -3.88 -7.47 -16.62
C LEU A 93 -4.66 -6.93 -17.82
N HIS A 94 -5.79 -6.26 -17.58
CA HIS A 94 -6.62 -5.70 -18.66
C HIS A 94 -5.85 -4.68 -19.50
N HIS A 95 -5.08 -3.81 -18.88
CA HIS A 95 -4.36 -2.74 -19.57
C HIS A 95 -3.02 -3.22 -20.16
N THR A 96 -2.32 -4.14 -19.50
CA THR A 96 -0.98 -4.58 -19.92
C THR A 96 -1.02 -5.73 -20.94
N ALA A 97 -2.11 -6.49 -21.04
CA ALA A 97 -2.23 -7.59 -22.01
C ALA A 97 -2.02 -7.17 -23.48
N LYS A 98 -2.23 -5.88 -23.79
CA LYS A 98 -2.00 -5.34 -25.15
C LYS A 98 -0.53 -5.10 -25.44
N ILE A 99 0.29 -4.90 -24.42
CA ILE A 99 1.73 -4.59 -24.54
C ILE A 99 2.61 -5.78 -24.18
N THR A 100 2.05 -6.81 -23.55
CA THR A 100 2.79 -8.02 -23.17
C THR A 100 2.85 -8.97 -24.37
N ASN A 101 4.05 -9.20 -24.88
CA ASN A 101 4.31 -10.20 -25.94
C ASN A 101 4.76 -11.53 -25.31
N PRO A 102 4.54 -12.66 -26.01
CA PRO A 102 5.06 -13.95 -25.56
C PRO A 102 6.57 -13.91 -25.34
N GLY A 103 7.02 -14.32 -24.14
CA GLY A 103 8.44 -14.37 -23.76
C GLY A 103 9.00 -13.06 -23.20
N GLU A 104 8.23 -11.99 -23.15
CA GLU A 104 8.61 -10.76 -22.44
C GLU A 104 8.15 -10.82 -20.98
N VAL A 105 9.05 -10.43 -20.08
CA VAL A 105 8.76 -10.36 -18.64
C VAL A 105 8.60 -8.89 -18.24
N HIS A 106 7.46 -8.56 -17.66
CA HIS A 106 7.14 -7.23 -17.19
C HIS A 106 7.02 -7.22 -15.66
N ARG A 107 7.53 -6.17 -15.04
CA ARG A 107 7.50 -5.92 -13.62
C ARG A 107 6.78 -4.62 -13.34
N PHE A 108 5.61 -4.71 -12.73
CA PHE A 108 4.78 -3.55 -12.41
C PHE A 108 4.48 -3.48 -10.93
N TYR A 109 4.34 -2.26 -10.44
CA TYR A 109 3.71 -2.02 -9.15
C TYR A 109 2.73 -0.85 -9.24
N TYR A 110 1.77 -0.84 -8.35
CA TYR A 110 0.83 0.25 -8.17
C TYR A 110 0.62 0.50 -6.68
N SER A 111 0.35 1.75 -6.32
CA SER A 111 -0.05 2.15 -4.97
C SER A 111 -1.26 3.05 -5.03
N GLY A 112 -2.17 2.91 -4.08
CA GLY A 112 -3.32 3.81 -3.97
C GLY A 112 -4.54 3.18 -3.30
N PRO A 113 -5.66 3.95 -3.26
CA PRO A 113 -6.88 3.53 -2.60
C PRO A 113 -7.60 2.42 -3.35
N MET A 114 -8.15 1.47 -2.58
CA MET A 114 -9.06 0.42 -3.02
C MET A 114 -10.37 0.56 -2.27
N PHE A 115 -11.46 0.07 -2.86
CA PHE A 115 -12.81 0.30 -2.35
C PHE A 115 -13.60 -1.00 -2.32
N ARG A 116 -14.11 -1.36 -1.15
CA ARG A 116 -14.97 -2.53 -0.99
C ARG A 116 -16.17 -2.19 -0.14
N LYS A 117 -17.31 -2.79 -0.47
CA LYS A 117 -18.48 -2.75 0.39
C LYS A 117 -18.12 -3.40 1.72
N ALA A 118 -18.25 -2.67 2.80
CA ALA A 118 -18.02 -3.21 4.13
C ALA A 118 -19.35 -3.47 4.83
N GLU A 119 -19.44 -4.59 5.54
CA GLU A 119 -20.52 -4.79 6.50
C GLU A 119 -20.42 -3.72 7.60
N ALA A 120 -21.57 -3.25 8.04
CA ALA A 120 -21.83 -2.22 9.03
C ALA A 120 -20.59 -1.64 9.77
N LEU A 121 -20.24 -0.37 9.50
CA LEU A 121 -19.24 0.44 10.21
C LEU A 121 -17.76 0.10 9.92
N LYS A 122 -17.44 -0.80 9.01
CA LYS A 122 -16.05 -1.04 8.59
C LYS A 122 -15.63 -0.04 7.51
N GLN A 123 -14.34 0.18 7.43
CA GLN A 123 -13.69 1.02 6.44
C GLN A 123 -13.95 0.50 5.03
N MET A 124 -14.49 1.35 4.16
CA MET A 124 -14.79 1.02 2.77
C MET A 124 -13.66 1.37 1.81
N GLU A 125 -12.77 2.26 2.23
CA GLU A 125 -11.57 2.68 1.53
C GLU A 125 -10.34 2.21 2.30
N PHE A 126 -9.37 1.61 1.61
CA PHE A 126 -8.09 1.20 2.18
C PHE A 126 -6.99 1.37 1.14
N TYR A 127 -5.76 1.59 1.58
CA TYR A 127 -4.62 1.76 0.69
C TYR A 127 -3.85 0.45 0.52
N GLN A 128 -3.46 0.18 -0.71
CA GLN A 128 -2.76 -1.04 -1.10
C GLN A 128 -1.57 -0.73 -1.99
N LEU A 129 -0.43 -1.36 -1.70
CA LEU A 129 0.62 -1.61 -2.67
C LEU A 129 0.32 -2.94 -3.35
N GLY A 130 0.35 -2.99 -4.67
CA GLY A 130 0.30 -4.23 -5.44
C GLY A 130 1.52 -4.34 -6.33
N VAL A 131 2.02 -5.54 -6.48
CA VAL A 131 3.19 -5.89 -7.30
C VAL A 131 2.83 -7.06 -8.19
N GLU A 132 3.11 -6.93 -9.49
CA GLU A 132 2.76 -7.92 -10.51
C GLU A 132 3.98 -8.20 -11.40
N LEU A 133 4.35 -9.47 -11.51
CA LEU A 133 5.35 -9.97 -12.48
C LEU A 133 4.61 -10.81 -13.53
N LEU A 134 4.64 -10.38 -14.77
CA LEU A 134 3.89 -10.94 -15.89
C LEU A 134 4.83 -11.56 -16.92
N GLY A 135 4.39 -12.63 -17.57
CA GLY A 135 5.08 -13.23 -18.72
C GLY A 135 6.07 -14.34 -18.38
N SER A 136 6.12 -14.81 -17.12
CA SER A 136 7.07 -15.86 -16.70
C SER A 136 6.41 -17.01 -15.96
N GLU A 137 6.63 -18.25 -16.45
CA GLU A 137 6.24 -19.49 -15.76
C GLU A 137 7.30 -19.99 -14.77
N SER A 138 8.41 -19.28 -14.64
CA SER A 138 9.55 -19.73 -13.83
C SER A 138 9.25 -19.68 -12.34
N ILE A 139 9.63 -20.72 -11.62
CA ILE A 139 9.63 -20.74 -10.15
C ILE A 139 10.51 -19.62 -9.55
N LEU A 140 11.52 -19.16 -10.30
CA LEU A 140 12.33 -18.02 -9.88
C LEU A 140 11.50 -16.75 -9.74
N SER A 141 10.52 -16.53 -10.62
CA SER A 141 9.62 -15.36 -10.57
C SER A 141 8.76 -15.37 -9.30
N GLU A 142 8.28 -16.53 -8.85
CA GLU A 142 7.57 -16.64 -7.57
C GLU A 142 8.48 -16.24 -6.40
N ASN A 143 9.71 -16.77 -6.41
CA ASN A 143 10.67 -16.45 -5.36
C ASN A 143 11.13 -14.99 -5.38
N GLU A 144 11.27 -14.38 -6.55
CA GLU A 144 11.55 -12.96 -6.71
C GLU A 144 10.45 -12.13 -6.05
N VAL A 145 9.19 -12.40 -6.40
CA VAL A 145 8.02 -11.66 -5.90
C VAL A 145 7.87 -11.82 -4.38
N ILE A 146 7.99 -13.05 -3.85
CA ILE A 146 7.94 -13.30 -2.41
C ILE A 146 9.06 -12.56 -1.68
N SER A 147 10.29 -12.67 -2.18
CA SER A 147 11.46 -12.04 -1.56
C SER A 147 11.40 -10.51 -1.60
N LEU A 148 10.82 -9.95 -2.68
CA LEU A 148 10.58 -8.52 -2.79
C LEU A 148 9.59 -8.05 -1.71
N GLY A 149 8.48 -8.75 -1.50
CA GLY A 149 7.52 -8.42 -0.45
C GLY A 149 8.14 -8.47 0.96
N MET A 150 8.94 -9.52 1.24
CA MET A 150 9.70 -9.62 2.50
C MET A 150 10.69 -8.46 2.65
N LYS A 151 11.37 -8.07 1.55
CA LYS A 151 12.32 -6.94 1.56
C LYS A 151 11.65 -5.61 1.79
N VAL A 152 10.47 -5.37 1.20
CA VAL A 152 9.65 -4.17 1.47
C VAL A 152 9.31 -4.12 2.96
N CYS A 153 8.81 -5.21 3.54
CA CYS A 153 8.48 -5.27 4.97
C CYS A 153 9.71 -4.95 5.85
N GLN A 154 10.88 -5.51 5.52
CA GLN A 154 12.12 -5.24 6.26
C GLN A 154 12.54 -3.77 6.19
N GLU A 155 12.47 -3.13 5.02
CA GLU A 155 12.82 -1.71 4.83
C GLU A 155 11.84 -0.79 5.58
N LEU A 156 10.58 -1.20 5.71
CA LEU A 156 9.58 -0.53 6.54
C LEU A 156 9.78 -0.74 8.06
N GLY A 157 10.79 -1.52 8.46
CA GLY A 157 11.12 -1.78 9.86
C GLY A 157 10.38 -2.97 10.48
N LEU A 158 9.68 -3.77 9.68
CA LEU A 158 9.01 -4.99 10.11
C LEU A 158 9.96 -6.19 9.97
N LYS A 159 10.85 -6.39 10.94
CA LYS A 159 11.87 -7.47 10.89
C LYS A 159 11.31 -8.86 11.16
N GLU A 160 10.17 -8.97 11.82
CA GLU A 160 9.55 -10.22 12.26
C GLU A 160 8.29 -10.51 11.43
N VAL A 161 8.49 -10.67 10.14
CA VAL A 161 7.43 -11.12 9.22
C VAL A 161 7.66 -12.58 8.92
N ARG A 162 6.62 -13.39 9.10
CA ARG A 162 6.58 -14.78 8.70
C ARG A 162 5.82 -14.92 7.38
N LEU A 163 6.28 -15.83 6.54
CA LEU A 163 5.62 -16.21 5.31
C LEU A 163 4.77 -17.46 5.54
N ASP A 164 3.45 -17.35 5.52
CA ASP A 164 2.58 -18.52 5.45
C ASP A 164 2.38 -18.92 3.99
N MET A 165 2.60 -20.18 3.64
CA MET A 165 2.55 -20.66 2.25
C MET A 165 1.70 -21.90 2.10
N ASN A 166 1.05 -22.04 0.93
CA ASN A 166 0.38 -23.26 0.48
C ASN A 166 0.58 -23.42 -1.03
N SER A 167 0.18 -24.57 -1.57
CA SER A 167 0.09 -24.78 -3.00
C SER A 167 -1.29 -25.28 -3.38
N TYR A 168 -1.89 -24.65 -4.38
CA TYR A 168 -3.17 -25.09 -4.96
C TYR A 168 -2.99 -26.14 -6.04
N GLY A 169 -1.75 -26.48 -6.39
CA GLY A 169 -1.45 -27.40 -7.47
C GLY A 169 -2.00 -26.98 -8.84
N CYS A 170 -1.84 -27.85 -9.79
CA CYS A 170 -2.41 -27.70 -11.14
C CYS A 170 -3.82 -28.32 -11.20
N THR A 171 -4.48 -28.23 -12.34
CA THR A 171 -5.82 -28.80 -12.58
C THR A 171 -5.89 -30.29 -12.22
N LYS A 172 -4.84 -31.08 -12.55
CA LYS A 172 -4.77 -32.52 -12.22
C LYS A 172 -4.74 -32.79 -10.71
N CYS A 173 -4.21 -31.87 -9.92
CA CYS A 173 -4.20 -31.95 -8.45
C CYS A 173 -5.57 -31.60 -7.85
N ARG A 174 -6.25 -30.63 -8.43
CA ARG A 174 -7.49 -30.06 -7.88
C ARG A 174 -8.70 -30.96 -8.04
N GLU A 175 -8.85 -31.60 -9.19
CA GLU A 175 -10.04 -32.44 -9.45
C GLU A 175 -10.24 -33.55 -8.41
N PRO A 176 -9.21 -34.38 -8.10
CA PRO A 176 -9.38 -35.40 -7.05
C PRO A 176 -9.62 -34.77 -5.67
N PHE A 177 -8.91 -33.69 -5.34
CA PHE A 177 -9.12 -32.98 -4.08
C PHE A 177 -10.55 -32.45 -3.95
N PHE A 178 -11.11 -31.82 -4.98
CA PHE A 178 -12.47 -31.30 -4.99
C PHE A 178 -13.51 -32.40 -4.84
N THR A 179 -13.28 -33.54 -5.48
CA THR A 179 -14.16 -34.69 -5.41
C THR A 179 -14.18 -35.25 -3.98
N ASP A 180 -13.01 -35.45 -3.39
CA ASP A 180 -12.88 -36.01 -2.03
C ASP A 180 -13.37 -35.04 -0.96
N LEU A 181 -13.12 -33.72 -1.11
CA LEU A 181 -13.62 -32.73 -0.18
C LEU A 181 -15.17 -32.65 -0.22
N ARG A 182 -15.78 -32.65 -1.40
CA ARG A 182 -17.25 -32.69 -1.50
C ARG A 182 -17.83 -33.94 -0.88
N GLY A 183 -17.25 -35.10 -1.16
CA GLY A 183 -17.66 -36.34 -0.53
C GLY A 183 -17.47 -36.35 1.00
N TYR A 184 -16.45 -35.70 1.50
CA TYR A 184 -16.22 -35.49 2.94
C TYR A 184 -17.29 -34.58 3.56
N LEU A 185 -17.62 -33.46 2.90
CA LEU A 185 -18.64 -32.50 3.33
C LEU A 185 -20.02 -33.20 3.40
N GLU A 186 -20.38 -33.96 2.37
CA GLU A 186 -21.64 -34.68 2.32
C GLU A 186 -21.80 -35.70 3.47
N LYS A 187 -20.74 -36.48 3.73
CA LYS A 187 -20.75 -37.48 4.82
C LYS A 187 -20.78 -36.84 6.22
N ARG A 188 -20.37 -35.62 6.37
CA ARG A 188 -20.29 -34.91 7.66
C ARG A 188 -21.11 -33.63 7.71
N LYS A 189 -22.18 -33.57 6.91
CA LYS A 189 -22.98 -32.35 6.75
C LYS A 189 -23.42 -31.75 8.09
N ASP A 190 -23.80 -32.61 9.05
CA ASP A 190 -24.26 -32.19 10.38
C ASP A 190 -23.13 -31.62 11.29
N SER A 191 -21.87 -31.83 10.91
CA SER A 191 -20.69 -31.27 11.61
C SER A 191 -20.26 -29.92 11.08
N PHE A 192 -20.95 -29.39 10.08
CA PHE A 192 -20.68 -28.09 9.49
C PHE A 192 -21.85 -27.14 9.69
N CYS A 193 -21.58 -25.88 9.99
CA CYS A 193 -22.60 -24.85 9.88
C CYS A 193 -23.01 -24.66 8.41
N GLY A 194 -24.27 -24.28 8.18
CA GLY A 194 -24.83 -24.18 6.82
C GLY A 194 -24.03 -23.23 5.90
N LEU A 195 -23.46 -22.18 6.48
CA LEU A 195 -22.63 -21.23 5.73
C LEU A 195 -21.34 -21.91 5.21
N CYS A 196 -20.54 -22.48 6.11
CA CYS A 196 -19.28 -23.15 5.72
C CYS A 196 -19.51 -24.33 4.79
N TYR A 197 -20.57 -25.10 5.00
CA TYR A 197 -20.92 -26.21 4.11
C TYR A 197 -21.15 -25.71 2.67
N ASN A 198 -22.00 -24.69 2.51
CA ASN A 198 -22.36 -24.17 1.20
C ASN A 198 -21.18 -23.51 0.51
N GLU A 199 -20.40 -22.70 1.23
CA GLU A 199 -19.22 -22.03 0.70
C GLU A 199 -18.18 -23.03 0.19
N LEU A 200 -17.81 -24.03 1.01
CA LEU A 200 -16.80 -25.02 0.63
C LEU A 200 -17.28 -25.98 -0.44
N TYR A 201 -18.59 -26.28 -0.48
CA TYR A 201 -19.16 -27.12 -1.52
C TYR A 201 -19.12 -26.43 -2.89
N ALA A 202 -19.37 -25.10 -2.91
CA ALA A 202 -19.29 -24.27 -4.11
C ALA A 202 -17.82 -24.02 -4.50
N ASN A 203 -16.98 -23.59 -3.56
CA ASN A 203 -15.57 -23.34 -3.77
C ASN A 203 -14.70 -24.02 -2.70
N PRO A 204 -14.05 -25.14 -3.03
CA PRO A 204 -13.16 -25.86 -2.12
C PRO A 204 -11.98 -25.04 -1.58
N PHE A 205 -11.66 -23.91 -2.18
CA PHE A 205 -10.63 -22.97 -1.73
C PHE A 205 -11.18 -21.73 -1.01
N SER A 206 -12.46 -21.81 -0.55
CA SER A 206 -13.06 -20.71 0.22
C SER A 206 -12.39 -20.52 1.57
N GLU A 207 -12.10 -19.27 1.92
CA GLU A 207 -11.57 -18.90 3.24
C GLU A 207 -12.72 -18.87 4.25
N THR A 208 -12.92 -19.96 4.97
CA THR A 208 -13.96 -20.03 5.99
C THR A 208 -13.51 -19.38 7.30
N ARG A 209 -14.25 -18.37 7.76
CA ARG A 209 -14.01 -17.67 9.04
C ARG A 209 -15.00 -18.10 10.12
N CYS A 210 -15.26 -19.39 10.20
CA CYS A 210 -16.20 -19.95 11.16
C CYS A 210 -15.69 -19.79 12.61
N LYS A 211 -16.59 -19.45 13.55
CA LYS A 211 -16.31 -19.40 14.99
C LYS A 211 -16.82 -20.63 15.74
N ASP A 212 -17.58 -21.47 15.08
CA ASP A 212 -18.11 -22.72 15.64
C ASP A 212 -16.98 -23.75 15.79
N ALA A 213 -16.83 -24.33 16.99
CA ALA A 213 -15.70 -25.19 17.31
C ALA A 213 -15.78 -26.54 16.59
N ASP A 214 -16.97 -27.10 16.43
CA ASP A 214 -17.17 -28.41 15.77
C ASP A 214 -16.97 -28.29 14.29
N CYS A 215 -17.43 -27.18 13.70
CA CYS A 215 -17.20 -26.86 12.32
C CYS A 215 -15.69 -26.64 12.04
N GLN A 216 -14.98 -25.89 12.90
CA GLN A 216 -13.51 -25.71 12.76
C GLN A 216 -12.75 -27.02 12.93
N HIS A 217 -13.18 -27.89 13.84
CA HIS A 217 -12.56 -29.21 14.00
C HIS A 217 -12.72 -30.05 12.73
N SER A 218 -13.92 -30.06 12.18
CA SER A 218 -14.24 -30.78 10.94
C SER A 218 -13.47 -30.25 9.74
N LEU A 219 -13.30 -28.91 9.63
CA LEU A 219 -12.47 -28.27 8.61
C LEU A 219 -11.02 -28.75 8.68
N LYS A 220 -10.43 -28.76 9.88
CA LYS A 220 -9.03 -29.17 10.11
C LYS A 220 -8.78 -30.65 9.84
N SER A 221 -9.80 -31.49 10.00
CA SER A 221 -9.72 -32.94 9.82
C SER A 221 -10.05 -33.39 8.38
N GLY A 222 -10.44 -32.47 7.51
CA GLY A 222 -10.82 -32.77 6.13
C GLY A 222 -9.61 -32.95 5.21
N PRO A 223 -9.88 -33.34 3.95
CA PRO A 223 -8.87 -33.40 2.89
C PRO A 223 -8.12 -32.10 2.73
N GLN A 224 -6.83 -32.17 2.48
CA GLN A 224 -5.95 -31.01 2.24
C GLN A 224 -5.32 -31.09 0.86
N ILE A 225 -5.30 -30.02 0.10
CA ILE A 225 -4.75 -30.01 -1.28
C ILE A 225 -3.30 -30.51 -1.33
N GLY A 226 -2.51 -30.30 -0.28
CA GLY A 226 -1.13 -30.76 -0.19
C GLY A 226 -0.95 -32.27 -0.39
N ASP A 227 -1.97 -33.07 -0.04
CA ASP A 227 -1.94 -34.53 -0.18
C ASP A 227 -2.22 -35.00 -1.62
N TYR A 228 -2.74 -34.11 -2.45
CA TYR A 228 -3.13 -34.37 -3.84
C TYR A 228 -2.17 -33.79 -4.86
N LEU A 229 -1.09 -33.15 -4.43
CA LEU A 229 -0.11 -32.57 -5.35
C LEU A 229 0.59 -33.65 -6.16
N CYS A 230 0.57 -33.49 -7.50
CA CYS A 230 1.36 -34.33 -8.41
C CYS A 230 2.87 -34.07 -8.19
N ASP A 231 3.72 -34.97 -8.66
CA ASP A 231 5.17 -34.89 -8.46
C ASP A 231 5.77 -33.55 -8.92
N THR A 232 5.29 -33.00 -10.02
CA THR A 232 5.74 -31.70 -10.54
C THR A 232 5.38 -30.57 -9.60
N CYS A 233 4.11 -30.47 -9.18
CA CYS A 233 3.65 -29.41 -8.27
C CYS A 233 4.31 -29.52 -6.90
N LYS A 234 4.53 -30.75 -6.41
CA LYS A 234 5.24 -31.01 -5.18
C LYS A 234 6.71 -30.60 -5.28
N ALA A 235 7.39 -30.92 -6.39
CA ALA A 235 8.76 -30.50 -6.64
C ALA A 235 8.88 -28.98 -6.75
N ASN A 236 7.97 -28.32 -7.45
CA ASN A 236 7.94 -26.87 -7.59
C ASN A 236 7.75 -26.18 -6.24
N PHE A 237 6.76 -26.59 -5.46
CA PHE A 237 6.52 -26.03 -4.13
C PHE A 237 7.70 -26.27 -3.17
N ASN A 238 8.37 -27.43 -3.26
CA ASN A 238 9.59 -27.69 -2.49
C ASN A 238 10.73 -26.74 -2.91
N LYS A 239 10.88 -26.44 -4.20
CA LYS A 239 11.87 -25.44 -4.66
C LYS A 239 11.58 -24.06 -4.08
N VAL A 240 10.32 -23.60 -4.09
CA VAL A 240 9.95 -22.32 -3.46
C VAL A 240 10.36 -22.30 -1.99
N LYS A 241 9.96 -23.32 -1.22
CA LYS A 241 10.28 -23.40 0.20
C LYS A 241 11.80 -23.39 0.46
N ASN A 242 12.55 -24.17 -0.30
CA ASN A 242 14.01 -24.27 -0.13
C ASN A 242 14.71 -22.94 -0.45
N ILE A 243 14.28 -22.24 -1.49
CA ILE A 243 14.85 -20.93 -1.84
C ILE A 243 14.53 -19.92 -0.73
N GLN A 244 13.30 -19.86 -0.26
CA GLN A 244 12.92 -18.93 0.81
C GLN A 244 13.68 -19.22 2.12
N ALA A 245 13.85 -20.50 2.47
CA ALA A 245 14.66 -20.91 3.62
C ALA A 245 16.12 -20.46 3.48
N ASN A 246 16.74 -20.68 2.30
CA ASN A 246 18.13 -20.28 2.04
C ASN A 246 18.33 -18.75 2.04
N LEU A 247 17.29 -17.99 1.71
CA LEU A 247 17.29 -16.53 1.83
C LEU A 247 17.07 -16.04 3.27
N GLY A 248 16.88 -16.95 4.23
CA GLY A 248 16.66 -16.63 5.64
C GLY A 248 15.24 -16.18 5.98
N ASN A 249 14.29 -16.31 5.06
CA ASN A 249 12.90 -16.00 5.31
C ASN A 249 12.25 -17.07 6.18
N VAL A 250 11.67 -16.66 7.31
CA VAL A 250 10.90 -17.55 8.19
C VAL A 250 9.58 -17.89 7.50
N TYR A 251 9.30 -19.17 7.33
CA TYR A 251 8.04 -19.59 6.72
C TYR A 251 7.35 -20.73 7.49
N LYS A 252 6.04 -20.85 7.23
CA LYS A 252 5.18 -21.94 7.69
C LYS A 252 4.36 -22.45 6.51
N VAL A 253 4.31 -23.77 6.32
CA VAL A 253 3.32 -24.35 5.41
C VAL A 253 1.98 -24.39 6.15
N ASN A 254 1.01 -23.67 5.59
CA ASN A 254 -0.34 -23.57 6.14
C ASN A 254 -1.33 -24.24 5.18
N PRO A 255 -1.74 -25.50 5.44
CA PRO A 255 -2.60 -26.24 4.54
C PRO A 255 -4.02 -25.65 4.41
N HIS A 256 -4.39 -24.75 5.33
CA HIS A 256 -5.67 -24.01 5.32
C HIS A 256 -5.52 -22.57 4.83
N LEU A 257 -4.39 -22.23 4.22
CA LEU A 257 -4.25 -20.96 3.55
C LEU A 257 -5.01 -21.00 2.22
N TYR A 258 -6.18 -20.44 2.23
CA TYR A 258 -7.02 -20.24 1.06
C TYR A 258 -7.20 -18.75 0.77
N LYS A 259 -7.48 -18.43 -0.47
CA LYS A 259 -7.67 -17.05 -0.95
C LYS A 259 -9.09 -16.91 -1.49
N ASN A 260 -9.72 -15.80 -1.19
CA ASN A 260 -11.08 -15.51 -1.66
C ASN A 260 -11.23 -15.41 -3.18
N PHE A 261 -10.10 -15.36 -3.91
CA PHE A 261 -10.12 -15.31 -5.37
C PHE A 261 -9.75 -16.66 -5.97
N ALA A 262 -10.67 -17.26 -6.72
CA ALA A 262 -10.51 -18.59 -7.32
C ALA A 262 -9.46 -18.64 -8.46
N TYR A 263 -8.95 -17.48 -8.90
CA TYR A 263 -8.00 -17.41 -10.02
C TYR A 263 -6.57 -17.87 -9.65
N TYR A 264 -6.24 -18.03 -8.38
CA TYR A 264 -4.92 -18.50 -7.99
C TYR A 264 -4.66 -19.94 -8.41
N ASN A 265 -3.42 -20.23 -8.81
CA ASN A 265 -2.90 -21.57 -9.08
C ASN A 265 -1.51 -21.72 -8.47
N GLU A 266 -1.08 -22.98 -8.27
CA GLU A 266 0.21 -23.31 -7.69
C GLU A 266 0.47 -22.60 -6.33
N THR A 267 1.54 -21.82 -6.20
CA THR A 267 1.94 -21.20 -4.93
C THR A 267 1.02 -20.05 -4.54
N VAL A 268 0.53 -20.10 -3.30
CA VAL A 268 -0.13 -18.98 -2.60
C VAL A 268 0.57 -18.68 -1.29
N PHE A 269 0.57 -17.44 -0.87
CA PHE A 269 1.26 -17.01 0.35
C PHE A 269 0.64 -15.80 1.01
N ASP A 270 0.88 -15.68 2.33
CA ASP A 270 0.58 -14.51 3.15
C ASP A 270 1.82 -14.02 3.87
N PHE A 271 1.95 -12.71 3.98
CA PHE A 271 2.89 -12.05 4.88
C PHE A 271 2.17 -11.82 6.22
N VAL A 272 2.70 -12.43 7.27
CA VAL A 272 2.11 -12.40 8.62
C VAL A 272 3.06 -11.67 9.55
N ALA A 273 2.60 -10.57 10.12
CA ALA A 273 3.33 -9.82 11.14
C ALA A 273 2.72 -10.05 12.52
N THR A 274 3.55 -9.95 13.56
CA THR A 274 3.07 -9.92 14.95
C THR A 274 2.97 -8.47 15.41
N HIS A 275 1.79 -8.06 15.84
CA HIS A 275 1.53 -6.75 16.40
C HIS A 275 0.74 -6.89 17.70
N GLU A 276 1.21 -6.28 18.80
CA GLU A 276 0.61 -6.39 20.14
C GLU A 276 0.27 -7.83 20.59
N GLY A 277 1.17 -8.77 20.25
CA GLY A 277 1.01 -10.18 20.59
C GLY A 277 -0.02 -10.95 19.72
N ARG A 278 -0.53 -10.34 18.66
CA ARG A 278 -1.47 -10.96 17.72
C ARG A 278 -0.84 -11.10 16.34
N GLU A 279 -1.08 -12.23 15.71
CA GLU A 279 -0.72 -12.42 14.31
C GLU A 279 -1.73 -11.69 13.40
N MET A 280 -1.21 -10.93 12.44
CA MET A 280 -2.00 -10.18 11.47
C MET A 280 -1.47 -10.44 10.06
N VAL A 281 -2.37 -10.75 9.14
CA VAL A 281 -2.05 -10.78 7.71
C VAL A 281 -1.91 -9.34 7.22
N ILE A 282 -0.70 -8.96 6.85
CA ILE A 282 -0.38 -7.61 6.33
C ILE A 282 -0.40 -7.53 4.81
N GLY A 283 -0.52 -8.67 4.14
CA GLY A 283 -0.56 -8.80 2.70
C GLY A 283 -0.46 -10.25 2.27
N GLY A 284 -0.45 -10.48 0.99
CA GLY A 284 -0.31 -11.82 0.45
C GLY A 284 -0.48 -11.85 -1.06
N GLY A 285 -0.32 -13.02 -1.64
CA GLY A 285 -0.37 -13.17 -3.08
C GLY A 285 -0.28 -14.62 -3.54
N GLY A 286 0.14 -14.79 -4.77
CA GLY A 286 0.32 -16.10 -5.38
C GLY A 286 0.43 -16.01 -6.89
N ARG A 287 0.51 -17.17 -7.54
CA ARG A 287 0.49 -17.33 -8.98
C ARG A 287 -0.96 -17.36 -9.51
N TYR A 288 -1.21 -16.71 -10.64
CA TYR A 288 -2.57 -16.60 -11.21
C TYR A 288 -2.54 -16.59 -12.77
N ASP A 289 -1.90 -17.57 -13.37
CA ASP A 289 -1.62 -17.64 -14.80
C ASP A 289 -2.88 -17.62 -15.69
N TYR A 290 -4.00 -18.15 -15.19
CA TYR A 290 -5.22 -18.28 -15.98
C TYR A 290 -6.11 -17.04 -15.99
N LEU A 291 -5.90 -16.11 -15.09
CA LEU A 291 -6.76 -14.91 -14.97
C LEU A 291 -6.69 -14.03 -16.22
N SER A 292 -5.50 -13.88 -16.80
CA SER A 292 -5.30 -13.07 -17.99
C SER A 292 -6.11 -13.60 -19.19
N ALA A 293 -6.18 -14.92 -19.37
CA ALA A 293 -6.95 -15.56 -20.44
C ALA A 293 -8.46 -15.28 -20.30
N GLN A 294 -8.97 -15.27 -19.07
CA GLN A 294 -10.38 -14.97 -18.78
C GLN A 294 -10.74 -13.51 -19.10
N ILE A 295 -9.83 -12.57 -18.80
CA ILE A 295 -10.08 -11.13 -18.99
C ILE A 295 -9.82 -10.71 -20.44
N THR A 296 -8.79 -11.26 -21.08
CA THR A 296 -8.24 -10.71 -22.34
C THR A 296 -8.21 -11.69 -23.49
N GLY A 297 -8.52 -12.97 -23.25
CA GLY A 297 -8.39 -14.06 -24.22
C GLY A 297 -6.94 -14.51 -24.48
N LYS A 298 -5.94 -13.90 -23.80
CA LYS A 298 -4.51 -14.27 -23.93
C LYS A 298 -4.01 -14.83 -22.59
N MET A 299 -3.36 -15.97 -22.64
CA MET A 299 -2.70 -16.54 -21.46
C MET A 299 -1.37 -15.86 -21.22
N ILE A 300 -1.25 -15.17 -20.09
CA ILE A 300 -0.03 -14.50 -19.64
C ILE A 300 0.26 -15.02 -18.25
N PRO A 301 1.31 -15.84 -18.07
CA PRO A 301 1.70 -16.31 -16.75
C PRO A 301 1.97 -15.13 -15.81
N ALA A 302 1.47 -15.21 -14.58
CA ALA A 302 1.51 -14.08 -13.68
C ALA A 302 1.63 -14.51 -12.23
N VAL A 303 2.44 -13.76 -11.48
CA VAL A 303 2.59 -13.88 -10.03
C VAL A 303 2.67 -12.49 -9.41
N GLY A 304 2.00 -12.28 -8.30
CA GLY A 304 1.98 -10.98 -7.64
C GLY A 304 1.65 -11.06 -6.17
N PHE A 305 1.74 -9.93 -5.50
CA PHE A 305 1.30 -9.77 -4.13
C PHE A 305 0.69 -8.39 -3.91
N TYR A 306 -0.05 -8.29 -2.83
CA TYR A 306 -0.45 -7.00 -2.26
C TYR A 306 0.06 -6.85 -0.82
N LEU A 307 0.25 -5.60 -0.40
CA LEU A 307 0.42 -5.22 1.00
C LEU A 307 -0.64 -4.19 1.38
N ASN A 308 -1.25 -4.35 2.54
CA ASN A 308 -2.19 -3.38 3.10
C ASN A 308 -1.39 -2.28 3.78
N LEU A 309 -1.39 -1.09 3.17
CA LEU A 309 -0.57 0.03 3.63
C LEU A 309 -1.09 0.64 4.94
N ASP A 310 -2.38 0.54 5.21
CA ASP A 310 -2.98 1.06 6.45
C ASP A 310 -2.49 0.24 7.65
N ILE A 311 -2.55 -1.09 7.54
CA ILE A 311 -2.04 -1.99 8.58
C ILE A 311 -0.53 -1.79 8.77
N LEU A 312 0.22 -1.66 7.68
CA LEU A 312 1.66 -1.40 7.75
C LEU A 312 1.96 -0.07 8.45
N PHE A 313 1.22 0.98 8.11
CA PHE A 313 1.36 2.29 8.71
C PHE A 313 1.08 2.26 10.22
N GLU A 314 0.00 1.60 10.66
CA GLU A 314 -0.32 1.43 12.08
C GLU A 314 0.79 0.69 12.83
N ILE A 315 1.32 -0.40 12.27
CA ILE A 315 2.42 -1.14 12.89
C ILE A 315 3.69 -0.28 12.97
N MET A 316 4.01 0.48 11.92
CA MET A 316 5.16 1.39 11.90
C MET A 316 5.03 2.50 12.94
N GLU A 317 3.82 3.09 13.10
CA GLU A 317 3.56 4.08 14.14
C GLU A 317 3.75 3.50 15.55
N ALA A 318 3.15 2.35 15.81
CA ALA A 318 3.24 1.69 17.11
C ALA A 318 4.68 1.28 17.47
N ARG A 319 5.49 0.90 16.48
CA ARG A 319 6.91 0.57 16.66
C ARG A 319 7.83 1.79 16.71
N GLY A 320 7.30 3.00 16.59
CA GLY A 320 8.08 4.24 16.64
C GLY A 320 9.04 4.40 15.45
N VAL A 321 8.74 3.84 14.28
CA VAL A 321 9.59 3.96 13.08
C VAL A 321 9.70 5.43 12.63
N PHE A 322 8.68 6.22 12.90
CA PHE A 322 8.62 7.65 12.60
C PHE A 322 9.12 8.52 13.76
N GLN A 323 10.39 8.37 14.15
CA GLN A 323 10.93 8.95 15.39
C GLN A 323 10.94 10.48 15.42
N THR A 324 11.19 11.13 14.30
CA THR A 324 11.20 12.59 14.22
C THR A 324 10.77 13.06 12.83
N LYS A 325 9.89 14.06 12.83
CA LYS A 325 9.64 14.78 11.58
C LYS A 325 10.98 15.43 11.16
N PRO A 326 11.44 15.22 9.92
CA PRO A 326 12.64 15.89 9.44
C PRO A 326 12.55 17.38 9.74
N LEU A 327 13.58 17.94 10.39
CA LEU A 327 13.66 19.38 10.69
C LEU A 327 13.59 20.14 9.35
N ASP A 328 12.44 20.71 9.11
CA ASP A 328 12.20 21.54 7.94
C ASP A 328 12.83 22.91 8.19
N PHE A 329 13.98 23.20 7.56
CA PHE A 329 14.54 24.52 7.64
C PHE A 329 13.60 25.51 6.95
N LYS A 330 12.99 26.37 7.76
CA LYS A 330 12.01 27.36 7.32
C LYS A 330 12.42 28.76 7.80
N VAL A 331 12.19 29.73 6.96
CA VAL A 331 12.39 31.16 7.25
C VAL A 331 11.04 31.83 7.35
N TYR A 332 10.77 32.47 8.47
CA TYR A 332 9.61 33.35 8.66
C TYR A 332 9.97 34.76 8.21
N ILE A 333 9.12 35.40 7.43
CA ILE A 333 9.35 36.77 6.94
C ILE A 333 8.20 37.65 7.41
N SER A 334 8.51 38.73 8.12
CA SER A 334 7.55 39.76 8.53
C SER A 334 8.00 41.13 8.08
N SER A 335 7.05 41.98 7.72
CA SER A 335 7.26 43.39 7.40
C SER A 335 6.59 44.29 8.42
N GLU A 336 7.10 45.52 8.58
CA GLU A 336 6.58 46.50 9.51
C GLU A 336 5.50 47.39 8.87
N SER A 337 5.48 47.48 7.53
CA SER A 337 4.52 48.31 6.81
C SER A 337 4.11 47.68 5.47
N GLU A 338 2.97 48.12 4.93
CA GLU A 338 2.46 47.73 3.62
C GLU A 338 3.41 48.12 2.48
N ASN A 339 4.16 49.21 2.63
CA ASN A 339 5.14 49.68 1.65
C ASN A 339 6.28 48.69 1.39
N LEU A 340 6.48 47.72 2.31
CA LEU A 340 7.54 46.69 2.23
C LEU A 340 7.06 45.35 1.67
N GLU A 341 5.79 45.22 1.30
CA GLU A 341 5.21 43.96 0.82
C GLU A 341 5.89 43.45 -0.44
N MET A 342 6.17 44.34 -1.41
CA MET A 342 6.85 43.97 -2.65
C MET A 342 8.25 43.39 -2.35
N MET A 343 9.01 44.03 -1.47
CA MET A 343 10.32 43.53 -1.05
C MET A 343 10.24 42.22 -0.32
N THR A 344 9.22 42.05 0.55
CA THR A 344 8.95 40.80 1.27
C THR A 344 8.75 39.64 0.31
N LEU A 345 7.94 39.86 -0.73
CA LEU A 345 7.66 38.86 -1.77
C LEU A 345 8.91 38.54 -2.61
N GLN A 346 9.70 39.58 -2.98
CA GLN A 346 10.94 39.41 -3.74
C GLN A 346 11.97 38.57 -3.00
N ILE A 347 12.19 38.85 -1.70
CA ILE A 347 13.09 38.07 -0.84
C ILE A 347 12.57 36.61 -0.70
N ALA A 348 11.29 36.43 -0.52
CA ALA A 348 10.70 35.08 -0.44
C ALA A 348 10.92 34.29 -1.75
N GLN A 349 10.70 34.92 -2.91
CA GLN A 349 10.96 34.31 -4.21
C GLN A 349 12.43 33.93 -4.41
N GLU A 350 13.35 34.82 -4.02
CA GLU A 350 14.78 34.54 -4.10
C GLU A 350 15.17 33.33 -3.22
N LEU A 351 14.63 33.27 -2.00
CA LEU A 351 14.82 32.12 -1.12
C LEU A 351 14.22 30.83 -1.70
N HIS A 352 13.06 30.89 -2.36
CA HIS A 352 12.46 29.76 -3.05
C HIS A 352 13.34 29.23 -4.18
N THR A 353 14.01 30.10 -4.96
CA THR A 353 14.94 29.65 -6.01
C THR A 353 16.14 28.88 -5.44
N GLN A 354 16.48 29.14 -4.17
CA GLN A 354 17.51 28.40 -3.42
C GLN A 354 16.95 27.16 -2.68
N GLY A 355 15.70 26.79 -2.91
CA GLY A 355 15.03 25.65 -2.27
C GLY A 355 14.84 25.84 -0.76
N ILE A 356 14.67 27.08 -0.29
CA ILE A 356 14.40 27.43 1.10
C ILE A 356 12.90 27.68 1.27
N LYS A 357 12.29 26.98 2.21
CA LYS A 357 10.89 27.18 2.56
C LYS A 357 10.72 28.47 3.31
N THR A 358 9.73 29.29 2.92
CA THR A 358 9.40 30.54 3.60
C THR A 358 7.95 30.56 4.07
N ILE A 359 7.69 31.28 5.14
CA ILE A 359 6.35 31.64 5.60
C ILE A 359 6.32 33.17 5.74
N ILE A 360 5.48 33.80 4.95
CA ILE A 360 5.27 35.25 5.02
C ILE A 360 4.16 35.52 6.04
N SER A 361 4.36 36.52 6.92
CA SER A 361 3.30 36.99 7.80
C SER A 361 2.17 37.62 6.98
N PRO A 362 0.92 37.20 7.18
CA PRO A 362 -0.21 37.77 6.45
C PRO A 362 -0.68 39.14 7.03
N GLU A 363 -0.12 39.53 8.16
CA GLU A 363 -0.54 40.72 8.90
C GLU A 363 0.67 41.50 9.41
N ILE A 364 0.55 42.82 9.48
CA ILE A 364 1.51 43.67 10.17
C ILE A 364 1.23 43.61 11.66
N SER A 365 2.23 43.27 12.45
CA SER A 365 2.10 43.10 13.88
C SER A 365 3.39 43.40 14.64
N THR A 366 3.34 43.37 15.95
CA THR A 366 4.56 43.58 16.78
C THR A 366 5.55 42.44 16.60
N THR A 367 6.85 42.77 16.68
CA THR A 367 7.95 41.79 16.60
C THR A 367 7.77 40.63 17.59
N ALA A 368 7.24 40.89 18.78
CA ALA A 368 6.98 39.83 19.77
C ALA A 368 5.91 38.85 19.30
N LYS A 369 4.80 39.36 18.75
CA LYS A 369 3.71 38.52 18.20
C LYS A 369 4.18 37.71 17.00
N GLU A 370 4.93 38.34 16.10
CA GLU A 370 5.50 37.68 14.91
C GLU A 370 6.53 36.61 15.31
N THR A 371 7.37 36.86 16.33
CA THR A 371 8.29 35.86 16.86
C THR A 371 7.54 34.65 17.42
N SER A 372 6.45 34.87 18.15
CA SER A 372 5.62 33.78 18.67
C SER A 372 4.99 32.96 17.54
N ARG A 373 4.49 33.62 16.49
CA ARG A 373 3.96 32.97 15.28
C ARG A 373 5.02 32.13 14.55
N ALA A 374 6.22 32.69 14.37
CA ALA A 374 7.34 32.00 13.75
C ALA A 374 7.74 30.73 14.53
N LYS A 375 7.83 30.83 15.87
CA LYS A 375 8.12 29.69 16.75
C LYS A 375 7.00 28.64 16.69
N ALA A 376 5.72 29.03 16.70
CA ALA A 376 4.58 28.14 16.57
C ALA A 376 4.56 27.38 15.22
N LYS A 377 5.12 27.97 14.16
CA LYS A 377 5.28 27.32 12.86
C LYS A 377 6.60 26.54 12.73
N SER A 378 7.35 26.39 13.81
CA SER A 378 8.66 25.72 13.86
C SER A 378 9.63 26.26 12.79
N CYS A 379 9.71 27.59 12.64
CA CYS A 379 10.67 28.23 11.75
C CYS A 379 12.04 28.27 12.43
N SER A 380 13.11 28.07 11.65
CA SER A 380 14.49 28.10 12.13
C SER A 380 15.01 29.54 12.24
N LEU A 381 14.65 30.36 11.26
CA LEU A 381 15.04 31.77 11.16
C LEU A 381 13.82 32.66 10.98
N MET A 382 13.99 33.93 11.32
CA MET A 382 13.02 34.99 11.06
C MET A 382 13.72 36.20 10.44
N LEU A 383 13.19 36.68 9.33
CA LEU A 383 13.56 37.98 8.74
C LEU A 383 12.52 39.02 9.18
N ILE A 384 12.99 40.15 9.63
CA ILE A 384 12.17 41.30 10.01
C ILE A 384 12.57 42.48 9.13
N ILE A 385 11.65 42.89 8.28
CA ILE A 385 11.85 43.94 7.30
C ILE A 385 11.27 45.23 7.87
N ARG A 386 12.13 46.24 8.10
CA ARG A 386 11.73 47.53 8.67
C ARG A 386 12.22 48.65 7.75
N GLU A 387 11.40 49.71 7.63
CA GLU A 387 11.75 50.84 6.74
C GLU A 387 13.10 51.47 7.06
N ASP A 388 13.37 51.71 8.33
CA ASP A 388 14.66 52.31 8.78
C ASP A 388 15.84 51.42 8.43
N ASN A 389 15.72 50.11 8.66
CA ASN A 389 16.81 49.18 8.33
C ASN A 389 17.05 49.08 6.82
N ILE A 390 15.99 49.16 6.03
CA ILE A 390 16.08 49.12 4.56
C ILE A 390 16.75 50.38 4.02
N ARG A 391 16.48 51.55 4.60
CA ARG A 391 17.19 52.80 4.25
C ARG A 391 18.71 52.70 4.51
N GLU A 392 19.11 51.90 5.52
CA GLU A 392 20.51 51.59 5.81
C GLU A 392 21.07 50.43 4.98
N GLY A 393 20.28 49.83 4.11
CA GLY A 393 20.66 48.67 3.29
C GLY A 393 20.77 47.36 4.06
N LYS A 394 20.07 47.23 5.18
CA LYS A 394 20.14 46.07 6.10
C LYS A 394 18.79 45.44 6.34
N ILE A 395 18.80 44.17 6.79
CA ILE A 395 17.65 43.40 7.29
C ILE A 395 18.02 42.79 8.63
N LEU A 396 17.04 42.69 9.54
CA LEU A 396 17.21 42.00 10.81
C LEU A 396 16.95 40.51 10.60
N LEU A 397 17.98 39.68 10.80
CA LEU A 397 17.92 38.22 10.77
C LEU A 397 17.99 37.72 12.20
N ARG A 398 16.94 37.00 12.62
CA ARG A 398 16.86 36.35 13.93
C ARG A 398 16.92 34.84 13.80
N ASN A 399 17.86 34.22 14.50
CA ASN A 399 17.94 32.78 14.67
C ASN A 399 17.02 32.37 15.84
N LEU A 400 15.94 31.63 15.55
CA LEU A 400 14.94 31.25 16.54
C LEU A 400 15.37 30.03 17.37
N ILE A 401 16.36 29.28 16.92
CA ILE A 401 16.92 28.10 17.59
C ILE A 401 17.95 28.52 18.64
N LYS A 402 18.88 29.40 18.24
CA LYS A 402 19.99 29.89 19.09
C LYS A 402 19.62 31.17 19.85
N ASP A 403 18.39 31.68 19.67
CA ASP A 403 17.87 32.95 20.21
C ASP A 403 18.84 34.14 20.04
N HIS A 404 19.44 34.24 18.85
CA HIS A 404 20.41 35.27 18.47
C HIS A 404 19.89 36.05 17.28
N GLN A 405 20.27 37.35 17.19
CA GLN A 405 19.85 38.19 16.07
C GLN A 405 20.99 39.07 15.60
N ASP A 406 21.08 39.30 14.29
CA ASP A 406 22.09 40.12 13.61
C ASP A 406 21.46 40.97 12.51
N TYR A 407 22.09 42.08 12.18
CA TYR A 407 21.78 42.84 10.98
C TYR A 407 22.65 42.34 9.84
N VAL A 408 22.03 41.90 8.77
CA VAL A 408 22.71 41.48 7.53
C VAL A 408 22.44 42.47 6.42
N SER A 409 23.40 42.68 5.54
CA SER A 409 23.15 43.53 4.36
C SER A 409 22.10 42.89 3.44
N LEU A 410 21.38 43.70 2.69
CA LEU A 410 20.40 43.20 1.71
C LEU A 410 21.04 42.18 0.74
N LYS A 411 22.26 42.43 0.30
CA LYS A 411 22.98 41.54 -0.62
C LYS A 411 23.41 40.22 0.01
N ASP A 412 23.67 40.21 1.31
CA ASP A 412 24.14 39.03 2.04
C ASP A 412 23.03 38.27 2.74
N THR A 413 21.78 38.70 2.61
CA THR A 413 20.63 38.06 3.30
C THR A 413 20.48 36.59 2.90
N VAL A 414 20.47 36.28 1.60
CA VAL A 414 20.37 34.92 1.10
C VAL A 414 21.61 34.08 1.41
N PRO A 415 22.84 34.57 1.20
CA PRO A 415 24.08 33.90 1.64
C PRO A 415 24.09 33.56 3.14
N ALA A 416 23.70 34.49 4.00
CA ALA A 416 23.63 34.25 5.45
C ALA A 416 22.64 33.15 5.84
N ILE A 417 21.47 33.13 5.21
CA ILE A 417 20.46 32.09 5.42
C ILE A 417 20.97 30.73 4.93
N LEU A 418 21.63 30.65 3.78
CA LEU A 418 22.23 29.42 3.26
C LEU A 418 23.35 28.89 4.18
N LEU A 419 24.14 29.77 4.76
CA LEU A 419 25.17 29.41 5.74
C LEU A 419 24.53 28.83 7.01
N ALA A 420 23.49 29.48 7.54
CA ALA A 420 22.74 28.99 8.68
C ALA A 420 22.09 27.61 8.43
N ARG A 421 21.55 27.38 7.20
CA ARG A 421 21.01 26.08 6.80
C ARG A 421 22.08 24.98 6.79
N LYS A 422 23.30 25.30 6.31
CA LYS A 422 24.42 24.33 6.30
C LYS A 422 24.84 23.96 7.71
N ALA A 423 24.94 24.94 8.62
CA ALA A 423 25.30 24.71 10.02
C ALA A 423 24.30 23.80 10.74
N LEU A 424 23.00 23.99 10.51
CA LEU A 424 21.95 23.16 11.11
C LEU A 424 21.83 21.73 10.52
N LYS A 425 22.42 21.45 9.37
CA LYS A 425 22.49 20.09 8.79
C LYS A 425 23.69 19.30 9.31
N GLN A 426 24.65 19.95 9.95
CA GLN A 426 25.86 19.32 10.50
C GLN A 426 25.75 19.02 12.01
N GLU A 427 24.78 19.63 12.68
CA GLU A 427 24.36 19.30 14.05
C GLU A 427 23.25 18.22 14.01
#